data_47483bf400de50192b55b3eee5633e0d
#
_entry.id   47483bf400de50192b55b3eee5633e0d
#
_cell.length_a   1.000
_cell.length_b   1.000
_cell.length_c   1.000
_cell.angle_alpha   90.00
_cell.angle_beta   90.00
_cell.angle_gamma   90.00
#
_symmetry.space_group_name_H-M   'P 1'
#
loop_
_entity.id
_entity.type
_entity.pdbx_description
1 polymer ?
#
loop_
_entity_poly.entity_id
_entity_poly.type
_entity_poly.pdbx_seq_one_letter_code
_entity_poly.pdbx_strand_id
1 'polypeptide(L)'
;MNLRRLPAAALAAALLCAPHSFAAPAPPPKDSTSAIPRPVFPAELPQAKNVDAKLAAGLHFALPAPHLDILPVPGPAAAEVTILGEPIASEEQMLAYLLARNPKPKLTGTPKELVHAYYEEAEHEGIRPDVALAQAYKETGFFAYGGDVDWRQNNFCGLGATGNGAKGLSFPDMRTGARAHIQHLLAYASTTPPKSPIVDPRYELLRTKRPDVFGKLTRWVQLNGVWAVPGTTYGQGILAIRDRAALPDGSDASLHAANARIMQAADVDGYIYRGLVYLHRGNASAALADFNAAQKRSTRRPEPYLGIALTHTATGNRKEARRAYEAYLRLAPNDAGALYNYGLTLFTENAPAQAVPILRDAIQHNAQNVDAYSALAVALIHTKDYAGAWKALADAAAIAPANPDILINQILLQACLKETDAKKGKKK
;
A
#
# COMPACT_ATOMS: atom_id res chain seq x y z
N MET A 1 1.30 24.48 26.99
CA MET A 1 0.45 23.43 27.58
C MET A 1 1.06 22.08 27.23
N ASN A 2 1.46 21.31 28.26
CA ASN A 2 2.29 20.12 28.11
C ASN A 2 1.53 18.99 27.40
N LEU A 3 1.93 18.64 26.19
CA LEU A 3 1.63 17.37 25.56
C LEU A 3 2.38 16.30 26.35
N ARG A 4 1.69 15.64 27.28
CA ARG A 4 2.22 14.49 28.01
C ARG A 4 2.60 13.41 27.01
N ARG A 5 3.81 12.90 27.16
CA ARG A 5 4.36 11.73 26.46
C ARG A 5 3.34 10.58 26.51
N LEU A 6 2.79 10.21 25.37
CA LEU A 6 2.12 8.92 25.24
C LEU A 6 3.22 7.85 25.37
N PRO A 7 2.99 6.77 26.14
CA PRO A 7 3.99 5.71 26.28
C PRO A 7 4.17 5.00 24.93
N ALA A 8 5.40 4.59 24.64
CA ALA A 8 5.79 3.88 23.40
C ALA A 8 4.91 2.67 23.07
N ALA A 9 4.26 2.07 24.08
CA ALA A 9 3.29 0.99 23.92
C ALA A 9 1.99 1.41 23.21
N ALA A 10 1.58 2.68 23.29
CA ALA A 10 0.39 3.18 22.60
C ALA A 10 0.66 3.43 21.10
N LEU A 11 1.90 3.75 20.74
CA LEU A 11 2.30 3.89 19.34
C LEU A 11 2.41 2.53 18.63
N ALA A 12 2.90 1.50 19.34
CA ALA A 12 2.94 0.12 18.82
C ALA A 12 1.54 -0.47 18.60
N ALA A 13 0.55 -0.11 19.44
CA ALA A 13 -0.83 -0.54 19.26
C ALA A 13 -1.52 0.14 18.07
N ALA A 14 -1.16 1.37 17.73
CA ALA A 14 -1.68 2.06 16.54
C ALA A 14 -1.12 1.49 15.23
N LEU A 15 0.09 0.91 15.26
CA LEU A 15 0.71 0.21 14.13
C LEU A 15 0.12 -1.20 13.89
N LEU A 16 -0.51 -1.81 14.91
CA LEU A 16 -1.02 -3.18 14.84
C LEU A 16 -2.51 -3.29 14.45
N CYS A 17 -3.27 -2.20 14.37
CA CYS A 17 -4.73 -2.22 14.25
C CYS A 17 -5.32 -1.41 13.09
N ALA A 18 -4.69 -1.34 11.92
CA ALA A 18 -5.35 -0.80 10.74
C ALA A 18 -5.09 -1.64 9.49
N PRO A 19 -5.97 -2.59 9.15
CA PRO A 19 -6.04 -3.07 7.79
C PRO A 19 -6.73 -1.99 6.94
N HIS A 20 -5.97 -1.12 6.29
CA HIS A 20 -6.53 -0.25 5.26
C HIS A 20 -6.82 -1.09 4.03
N SER A 21 -8.06 -1.57 3.94
CA SER A 21 -8.60 -2.21 2.75
C SER A 21 -8.83 -1.16 1.66
N PHE A 22 -7.98 -1.14 0.64
CA PHE A 22 -8.39 -0.66 -0.68
C PHE A 22 -9.14 -1.79 -1.41
N ALA A 23 -10.32 -2.12 -0.90
CA ALA A 23 -11.34 -2.78 -1.70
C ALA A 23 -12.26 -1.67 -2.24
N ALA A 24 -12.62 -1.75 -3.51
CA ALA A 24 -13.75 -0.98 -4.03
C ALA A 24 -14.95 -1.22 -3.10
N PRO A 25 -15.72 -0.18 -2.73
CA PRO A 25 -16.81 -0.34 -1.80
C PRO A 25 -17.80 -1.36 -2.35
N ALA A 26 -18.03 -2.42 -1.57
CA ALA A 26 -19.16 -3.30 -1.81
C ALA A 26 -20.46 -2.46 -1.74
N PRO A 27 -21.48 -2.75 -2.56
CA PRO A 27 -22.75 -2.06 -2.45
C PRO A 27 -23.31 -2.25 -1.02
N PRO A 28 -23.91 -1.22 -0.43
CA PRO A 28 -24.40 -1.28 0.93
C PRO A 28 -25.52 -2.34 1.05
N PRO A 29 -25.58 -3.08 2.17
CA PRO A 29 -26.67 -4.00 2.42
C PRO A 29 -28.00 -3.25 2.44
N LYS A 30 -28.97 -3.79 1.73
CA LYS A 30 -30.36 -3.33 1.78
C LYS A 30 -30.95 -3.86 3.08
N ASP A 31 -30.80 -3.12 4.18
CA ASP A 31 -31.76 -3.22 5.28
C ASP A 31 -31.74 -1.98 6.15
N SER A 32 -32.93 -1.50 6.39
CA SER A 32 -33.34 -0.30 7.07
C SER A 32 -33.20 -0.42 8.58
N THR A 33 -32.40 0.44 9.20
CA THR A 33 -32.73 0.99 10.53
C THR A 33 -32.21 2.42 10.60
N SER A 34 -33.10 3.35 10.74
CA SER A 34 -32.96 4.77 11.11
C SER A 34 -31.53 5.34 11.06
N ALA A 35 -31.04 5.59 9.85
CA ALA A 35 -29.83 6.39 9.70
C ALA A 35 -30.16 7.82 10.13
N ILE A 36 -29.51 8.31 11.17
CA ILE A 36 -29.45 9.75 11.48
C ILE A 36 -29.04 10.44 10.17
N PRO A 37 -29.83 11.42 9.66
CA PRO A 37 -29.48 12.12 8.43
C PRO A 37 -28.09 12.71 8.58
N ARG A 38 -27.16 12.31 7.71
CA ARG A 38 -25.80 12.87 7.72
C ARG A 38 -25.91 14.36 7.35
N PRO A 39 -25.24 15.25 8.08
CA PRO A 39 -25.22 16.65 7.69
C PRO A 39 -24.58 16.78 6.30
N VAL A 40 -25.30 17.39 5.37
CA VAL A 40 -24.78 17.73 4.05
C VAL A 40 -24.21 19.14 4.15
N PHE A 41 -22.91 19.28 4.02
CA PHE A 41 -22.25 20.57 4.06
C PHE A 41 -22.22 21.16 2.65
N PRO A 42 -22.47 22.47 2.47
CA PRO A 42 -22.37 23.12 1.17
C PRO A 42 -20.92 23.11 0.67
N ALA A 43 -20.74 23.06 -0.65
CA ALA A 43 -19.42 23.10 -1.27
C ALA A 43 -18.67 24.40 -1.00
N GLU A 44 -19.39 25.49 -0.82
CA GLU A 44 -18.84 26.80 -0.48
C GLU A 44 -19.10 27.15 0.98
N LEU A 45 -18.22 27.94 1.57
CA LEU A 45 -18.39 28.44 2.92
C LEU A 45 -19.74 29.19 3.02
N PRO A 46 -20.64 28.83 3.95
CA PRO A 46 -21.89 29.55 4.14
C PRO A 46 -21.63 31.06 4.28
N GLN A 47 -22.53 31.91 3.73
CA GLN A 47 -22.34 33.36 3.62
C GLN A 47 -22.28 34.14 4.96
N ALA A 48 -21.90 33.52 6.04
CA ALA A 48 -21.52 34.23 7.27
C ALA A 48 -20.23 35.00 6.99
N LYS A 49 -20.32 36.31 7.03
CA LYS A 49 -19.29 37.23 6.53
C LYS A 49 -17.95 37.18 7.25
N ASN A 50 -17.88 36.57 8.44
CA ASN A 50 -16.66 36.50 9.26
C ASN A 50 -16.60 35.23 10.09
N VAL A 51 -15.43 34.65 10.23
CA VAL A 51 -15.12 33.57 11.17
C VAL A 51 -14.62 34.18 12.50
N ASP A 52 -15.06 33.67 13.62
CA ASP A 52 -14.51 34.05 14.93
C ASP A 52 -13.12 33.44 15.11
N ALA A 53 -12.09 34.22 14.81
CA ALA A 53 -10.71 33.80 14.87
C ALA A 53 -10.24 33.41 16.29
N LYS A 54 -10.87 33.98 17.37
CA LYS A 54 -10.54 33.62 18.74
C LYS A 54 -11.11 32.24 19.09
N LEU A 55 -12.34 31.98 18.66
CA LEU A 55 -12.97 30.68 18.85
C LEU A 55 -12.24 29.63 18.06
N ALA A 56 -11.91 29.87 16.76
CA ALA A 56 -11.18 28.96 15.94
C ALA A 56 -9.79 28.60 16.52
N ALA A 57 -9.08 29.56 17.09
CA ALA A 57 -7.80 29.34 17.74
C ALA A 57 -7.88 28.52 19.05
N GLY A 58 -9.06 28.48 19.68
CA GLY A 58 -9.31 27.70 20.90
C GLY A 58 -9.80 26.28 20.66
N LEU A 59 -10.21 25.95 19.43
CA LEU A 59 -10.71 24.61 19.08
C LEU A 59 -9.59 23.66 18.64
N HIS A 60 -9.76 22.37 18.94
CA HIS A 60 -8.85 21.31 18.50
C HIS A 60 -9.42 20.63 17.25
N PHE A 61 -8.94 21.05 16.08
CA PHE A 61 -9.27 20.40 14.83
C PHE A 61 -8.56 19.04 14.72
N ALA A 62 -9.24 18.04 14.17
CA ALA A 62 -8.66 16.73 13.95
C ALA A 62 -7.56 16.81 12.90
N LEU A 63 -6.35 16.42 13.29
CA LEU A 63 -5.19 16.34 12.42
C LEU A 63 -4.90 14.86 12.13
N PRO A 64 -4.90 14.43 10.86
CA PRO A 64 -4.60 13.04 10.53
C PRO A 64 -3.20 12.62 10.96
N ALA A 65 -3.01 11.32 11.17
CA ALA A 65 -1.71 10.75 11.54
C ALA A 65 -0.74 10.72 10.35
N PRO A 66 0.58 10.75 10.57
CA PRO A 66 1.55 10.53 9.50
C PRO A 66 1.47 9.10 8.98
N HIS A 67 1.68 8.93 7.67
CA HIS A 67 1.75 7.64 7.02
C HIS A 67 3.17 7.06 7.19
N LEU A 68 3.31 5.99 7.96
CA LEU A 68 4.61 5.35 8.22
C LEU A 68 4.92 4.18 7.27
N ASP A 69 3.96 3.77 6.46
CA ASP A 69 4.01 2.66 5.52
C ASP A 69 4.29 3.07 4.06
N ILE A 70 4.80 4.29 3.86
CA ILE A 70 5.07 4.83 2.53
C ILE A 70 6.42 4.42 1.93
N LEU A 71 7.29 3.78 2.71
CA LEU A 71 8.60 3.36 2.20
C LEU A 71 8.41 2.13 1.28
N PRO A 72 8.82 2.24 0.01
CA PRO A 72 8.70 1.11 -0.93
C PRO A 72 9.62 -0.04 -0.51
N VAL A 73 9.18 -1.27 -0.78
CA VAL A 73 10.05 -2.44 -0.64
C VAL A 73 11.22 -2.30 -1.62
N PRO A 74 12.48 -2.45 -1.16
CA PRO A 74 13.62 -2.41 -2.04
C PRO A 74 13.55 -3.52 -3.09
N GLY A 75 13.73 -3.16 -4.34
CA GLY A 75 13.70 -4.11 -5.45
C GLY A 75 13.77 -3.42 -6.81
N PRO A 76 13.88 -4.19 -7.89
CA PRO A 76 13.86 -3.65 -9.23
C PRO A 76 12.50 -3.00 -9.55
N ALA A 77 12.51 -1.97 -10.39
CA ALA A 77 11.27 -1.37 -10.91
C ALA A 77 10.38 -2.44 -11.56
N ALA A 78 9.06 -2.30 -11.45
CA ALA A 78 8.11 -3.30 -11.97
C ALA A 78 8.37 -3.70 -13.44
N ALA A 79 8.79 -2.74 -14.27
CA ALA A 79 9.13 -2.98 -15.67
C ALA A 79 10.36 -3.89 -15.87
N GLU A 80 11.19 -4.05 -14.84
CA GLU A 80 12.45 -4.80 -14.89
C GLU A 80 12.36 -6.17 -14.22
N VAL A 81 11.28 -6.44 -13.48
CA VAL A 81 11.13 -7.72 -12.78
C VAL A 81 10.99 -8.86 -13.79
N THR A 82 11.99 -9.75 -13.80
CA THR A 82 12.01 -10.93 -14.66
C THR A 82 11.14 -12.06 -14.10
N ILE A 83 10.67 -12.94 -14.97
CA ILE A 83 9.96 -14.18 -14.59
C ILE A 83 10.92 -15.16 -13.90
N LEU A 84 12.11 -15.31 -14.46
CA LEU A 84 13.20 -16.07 -13.83
C LEU A 84 13.89 -15.22 -12.75
N GLY A 85 14.34 -15.86 -11.66
CA GLY A 85 15.14 -15.21 -10.61
C GLY A 85 14.72 -15.60 -9.20
N GLU A 86 15.33 -14.91 -8.21
CA GLU A 86 15.15 -15.18 -6.79
C GLU A 86 13.96 -14.40 -6.20
N PRO A 87 13.28 -14.95 -5.18
CA PRO A 87 12.21 -14.26 -4.47
C PRO A 87 12.72 -13.07 -3.66
N ILE A 88 11.85 -12.10 -3.41
CA ILE A 88 12.05 -11.05 -2.40
C ILE A 88 11.16 -11.23 -1.17
N ALA A 89 10.04 -11.96 -1.30
CA ALA A 89 9.20 -12.38 -0.19
C ALA A 89 9.52 -13.82 0.21
N SER A 90 9.53 -14.13 1.52
CA SER A 90 9.70 -15.49 2.01
C SER A 90 8.38 -16.28 1.98
N GLU A 91 8.47 -17.62 2.13
CA GLU A 91 7.28 -18.47 2.28
C GLU A 91 6.37 -18.00 3.41
N GLU A 92 6.95 -17.64 4.56
CA GLU A 92 6.19 -17.19 5.73
C GLU A 92 5.48 -15.87 5.45
N GLN A 93 6.12 -14.94 4.75
CA GLN A 93 5.52 -13.66 4.36
C GLN A 93 4.35 -13.87 3.38
N MET A 94 4.53 -14.70 2.36
CA MET A 94 3.47 -15.02 1.41
C MET A 94 2.29 -15.74 2.09
N LEU A 95 2.58 -16.69 3.00
CA LEU A 95 1.55 -17.37 3.78
C LEU A 95 0.79 -16.42 4.70
N ALA A 96 1.50 -15.57 5.44
CA ALA A 96 0.90 -14.58 6.33
C ALA A 96 0.01 -13.60 5.54
N TYR A 97 0.47 -13.15 4.39
CA TYR A 97 -0.29 -12.25 3.52
C TYR A 97 -1.56 -12.92 2.96
N LEU A 98 -1.48 -14.21 2.56
CA LEU A 98 -2.65 -14.99 2.17
C LEU A 98 -3.69 -15.04 3.28
N LEU A 99 -3.26 -15.46 4.49
CA LEU A 99 -4.17 -15.67 5.63
C LEU A 99 -4.77 -14.35 6.15
N ALA A 100 -4.07 -13.24 6.01
CA ALA A 100 -4.60 -11.91 6.31
C ALA A 100 -5.70 -11.50 5.33
N ARG A 101 -5.63 -11.93 4.06
CA ARG A 101 -6.63 -11.62 3.03
C ARG A 101 -7.80 -12.61 2.99
N ASN A 102 -7.50 -13.89 3.21
CA ASN A 102 -8.47 -14.96 3.28
C ASN A 102 -8.09 -15.93 4.40
N PRO A 103 -8.68 -15.80 5.59
CA PRO A 103 -8.36 -16.70 6.72
C PRO A 103 -8.76 -18.16 6.50
N LYS A 104 -9.61 -18.44 5.49
CA LYS A 104 -10.12 -19.79 5.18
C LYS A 104 -10.06 -20.05 3.68
N PRO A 105 -8.87 -20.14 3.08
CA PRO A 105 -8.73 -20.40 1.65
C PRO A 105 -9.27 -21.81 1.32
N LYS A 106 -9.95 -21.94 0.18
CA LYS A 106 -10.48 -23.21 -0.31
C LYS A 106 -9.37 -23.97 -1.03
N LEU A 107 -8.83 -24.99 -0.41
CA LEU A 107 -7.73 -25.81 -0.91
C LEU A 107 -7.99 -27.29 -0.63
N THR A 108 -7.34 -28.18 -1.37
CA THR A 108 -7.39 -29.64 -1.13
C THR A 108 -6.43 -30.11 -0.03
N GLY A 109 -5.56 -29.21 0.45
CA GLY A 109 -4.64 -29.38 1.58
C GLY A 109 -4.51 -28.08 2.36
N THR A 110 -3.42 -27.89 3.08
CA THR A 110 -3.19 -26.70 3.91
C THR A 110 -2.59 -25.54 3.10
N PRO A 111 -2.85 -24.29 3.48
CA PRO A 111 -2.20 -23.13 2.87
C PRO A 111 -0.67 -23.19 2.92
N LYS A 112 -0.10 -23.73 4.01
CA LYS A 112 1.35 -23.89 4.16
C LYS A 112 1.93 -24.87 3.13
N GLU A 113 1.27 -26.00 2.92
CA GLU A 113 1.70 -26.99 1.90
C GLU A 113 1.66 -26.40 0.49
N LEU A 114 0.64 -25.59 0.17
CA LEU A 114 0.57 -24.94 -1.15
C LEU A 114 1.69 -23.93 -1.34
N VAL A 115 1.92 -23.05 -0.36
CA VAL A 115 3.00 -22.05 -0.44
C VAL A 115 4.35 -22.75 -0.61
N HIS A 116 4.63 -23.76 0.21
CA HIS A 116 5.85 -24.54 0.11
C HIS A 116 6.01 -25.23 -1.25
N ALA A 117 4.95 -25.81 -1.79
CA ALA A 117 4.98 -26.44 -3.12
C ALA A 117 5.33 -25.42 -4.22
N TYR A 118 4.81 -24.18 -4.14
CA TYR A 118 5.17 -23.12 -5.08
C TYR A 118 6.66 -22.77 -5.01
N TYR A 119 7.21 -22.66 -3.80
CA TYR A 119 8.62 -22.31 -3.63
C TYR A 119 9.53 -23.42 -4.16
N GLU A 120 9.31 -24.68 -3.75
CA GLU A 120 10.11 -25.80 -4.24
C GLU A 120 10.04 -25.97 -5.77
N GLU A 121 8.84 -25.98 -6.36
CA GLU A 121 8.68 -26.17 -7.80
C GLU A 121 9.25 -24.99 -8.62
N ALA A 122 9.09 -23.76 -8.12
CA ALA A 122 9.58 -22.56 -8.80
C ALA A 122 11.10 -22.44 -8.70
N GLU A 123 11.70 -22.64 -7.53
CA GLU A 123 13.15 -22.63 -7.33
C GLU A 123 13.83 -23.70 -8.17
N HIS A 124 13.23 -24.90 -8.23
CA HIS A 124 13.76 -25.98 -9.08
C HIS A 124 13.86 -25.57 -10.55
N GLU A 125 12.88 -24.86 -11.07
CA GLU A 125 12.83 -24.39 -12.47
C GLU A 125 13.49 -23.02 -12.68
N GLY A 126 13.89 -22.32 -11.61
CA GLY A 126 14.49 -20.99 -11.64
C GLY A 126 13.48 -19.85 -11.84
N ILE A 127 12.21 -20.09 -11.58
CA ILE A 127 11.11 -19.09 -11.58
C ILE A 127 11.08 -18.38 -10.23
N ARG A 128 10.68 -17.10 -10.19
CA ARG A 128 10.44 -16.37 -8.94
C ARG A 128 9.19 -16.91 -8.22
N PRO A 129 9.32 -17.64 -7.10
CA PRO A 129 8.20 -18.30 -6.45
C PRO A 129 7.18 -17.31 -5.89
N ASP A 130 7.64 -16.22 -5.29
CA ASP A 130 6.81 -15.19 -4.69
C ASP A 130 5.90 -14.49 -5.72
N VAL A 131 6.38 -14.25 -6.93
CA VAL A 131 5.58 -13.62 -7.99
C VAL A 131 4.64 -14.63 -8.64
N ALA A 132 5.07 -15.88 -8.85
CA ALA A 132 4.21 -16.95 -9.36
C ALA A 132 3.03 -17.22 -8.38
N LEU A 133 3.31 -17.25 -7.08
CA LEU A 133 2.28 -17.41 -6.06
C LEU A 133 1.37 -16.16 -5.97
N ALA A 134 1.91 -14.94 -6.13
CA ALA A 134 1.12 -13.72 -6.22
C ALA A 134 0.18 -13.73 -7.42
N GLN A 135 0.58 -14.35 -8.53
CA GLN A 135 -0.30 -14.59 -9.68
C GLN A 135 -1.43 -15.54 -9.31
N ALA A 136 -1.14 -16.66 -8.64
CA ALA A 136 -2.16 -17.59 -8.17
C ALA A 136 -3.15 -16.91 -7.21
N TYR A 137 -2.69 -16.03 -6.32
CA TYR A 137 -3.58 -15.21 -5.47
C TYR A 137 -4.52 -14.35 -6.29
N LYS A 138 -4.00 -13.69 -7.33
CA LYS A 138 -4.80 -12.85 -8.22
C LYS A 138 -5.84 -13.66 -8.99
N GLU A 139 -5.45 -14.78 -9.61
CA GLU A 139 -6.30 -15.59 -10.47
C GLU A 139 -7.44 -16.27 -9.69
N THR A 140 -7.19 -16.65 -8.44
CA THR A 140 -8.17 -17.38 -7.61
C THR A 140 -8.91 -16.48 -6.61
N GLY A 141 -8.63 -15.17 -6.60
CA GLY A 141 -9.13 -14.25 -5.58
C GLY A 141 -8.70 -14.69 -4.17
N PHE A 142 -7.40 -14.93 -3.98
CA PHE A 142 -6.83 -15.47 -2.73
C PHE A 142 -7.48 -16.80 -2.32
N PHE A 143 -7.70 -17.68 -3.28
CA PHE A 143 -8.36 -18.99 -3.10
C PHE A 143 -9.77 -18.90 -2.51
N ALA A 144 -10.48 -17.80 -2.73
CA ALA A 144 -11.90 -17.69 -2.47
C ALA A 144 -12.71 -18.39 -3.57
N TYR A 145 -12.17 -18.34 -4.79
CA TYR A 145 -12.82 -18.78 -6.03
C TYR A 145 -14.17 -18.07 -6.27
N GLY A 146 -14.82 -18.34 -7.34
CA GLY A 146 -16.09 -17.69 -7.69
C GLY A 146 -16.32 -17.59 -9.20
N GLY A 147 -15.30 -17.99 -9.98
CA GLY A 147 -15.35 -18.11 -11.43
C GLY A 147 -15.63 -19.57 -11.89
N ASP A 148 -15.19 -19.86 -13.13
CA ASP A 148 -15.43 -21.15 -13.79
C ASP A 148 -14.59 -22.31 -13.22
N VAL A 149 -13.48 -22.00 -12.52
CA VAL A 149 -12.57 -23.00 -11.92
C VAL A 149 -13.05 -23.33 -10.50
N ASP A 150 -13.19 -24.63 -10.20
CA ASP A 150 -13.48 -25.15 -8.86
C ASP A 150 -12.16 -25.40 -8.09
N TRP A 151 -12.15 -25.12 -6.80
CA TRP A 151 -10.96 -25.25 -5.93
C TRP A 151 -10.41 -26.69 -5.88
N ARG A 152 -11.28 -27.71 -6.10
CA ARG A 152 -10.88 -29.12 -6.13
C ARG A 152 -10.05 -29.51 -7.35
N GLN A 153 -10.02 -28.64 -8.36
CA GLN A 153 -9.25 -28.86 -9.58
C GLN A 153 -7.74 -28.63 -9.39
N ASN A 154 -7.30 -28.05 -8.26
CA ASN A 154 -5.91 -27.66 -8.01
C ASN A 154 -5.32 -26.83 -9.17
N ASN A 155 -6.16 -26.03 -9.84
CA ASN A 155 -5.80 -25.18 -10.95
C ASN A 155 -5.73 -23.72 -10.45
N PHE A 156 -4.53 -23.27 -10.17
CA PHE A 156 -4.31 -21.99 -9.48
C PHE A 156 -4.13 -20.79 -10.40
N CYS A 157 -4.11 -21.01 -11.70
CA CYS A 157 -3.86 -19.96 -12.68
C CYS A 157 -4.83 -20.00 -13.88
N GLY A 158 -5.94 -20.75 -13.75
CA GLY A 158 -6.97 -20.81 -14.78
C GLY A 158 -6.56 -21.54 -16.06
N LEU A 159 -5.59 -22.47 -16.02
CA LEU A 159 -5.17 -23.22 -17.19
C LEU A 159 -6.36 -23.93 -17.86
N GLY A 160 -6.54 -23.65 -19.17
CA GLY A 160 -7.62 -24.22 -19.96
C GLY A 160 -9.03 -23.64 -19.70
N ALA A 161 -9.19 -22.70 -18.77
CA ALA A 161 -10.43 -21.94 -18.62
C ALA A 161 -10.49 -20.87 -19.72
N THR A 162 -11.46 -20.99 -20.62
CA THR A 162 -11.63 -20.06 -21.76
C THR A 162 -12.84 -19.15 -21.61
N GLY A 163 -13.44 -19.09 -20.41
CA GLY A 163 -14.71 -18.41 -20.17
C GLY A 163 -15.93 -19.22 -20.62
N ASN A 164 -17.11 -18.61 -20.52
CA ASN A 164 -18.39 -19.22 -20.90
C ASN A 164 -18.69 -20.59 -20.25
N GLY A 165 -18.27 -20.79 -18.99
CA GLY A 165 -18.50 -22.02 -18.23
C GLY A 165 -17.47 -23.14 -18.49
N ALA A 166 -16.37 -22.87 -19.24
CA ALA A 166 -15.29 -23.82 -19.41
C ALA A 166 -14.48 -23.97 -18.11
N LYS A 167 -14.61 -25.13 -17.45
CA LYS A 167 -14.06 -25.38 -16.10
C LYS A 167 -12.53 -25.40 -16.00
N GLY A 168 -11.82 -25.36 -17.14
CA GLY A 168 -10.37 -25.46 -17.15
C GLY A 168 -9.86 -26.89 -16.85
N LEU A 169 -8.56 -27.00 -16.63
CA LEU A 169 -7.86 -28.28 -16.36
C LEU A 169 -7.97 -28.63 -14.86
N SER A 170 -7.80 -29.93 -14.57
CA SER A 170 -7.73 -30.44 -13.20
C SER A 170 -6.41 -31.19 -12.98
N PHE A 171 -5.83 -31.00 -11.81
CA PHE A 171 -4.58 -31.67 -11.40
C PHE A 171 -4.83 -32.55 -10.15
N PRO A 172 -4.09 -33.67 -10.00
CA PRO A 172 -4.37 -34.65 -8.95
C PRO A 172 -4.15 -34.10 -7.52
N ASP A 173 -3.23 -33.20 -7.36
CA ASP A 173 -2.87 -32.59 -6.09
C ASP A 173 -2.35 -31.15 -6.26
N MET A 174 -2.16 -30.44 -5.13
CA MET A 174 -1.72 -29.04 -5.15
C MET A 174 -0.31 -28.85 -5.72
N ARG A 175 0.61 -29.79 -5.45
CA ARG A 175 1.99 -29.73 -5.97
C ARG A 175 1.99 -29.83 -7.49
N THR A 176 1.24 -30.77 -8.03
CA THR A 176 1.11 -30.96 -9.49
C THR A 176 0.48 -29.72 -10.14
N GLY A 177 -0.53 -29.11 -9.51
CA GLY A 177 -1.12 -27.87 -9.98
C GLY A 177 -0.15 -26.69 -9.94
N ALA A 178 0.63 -26.55 -8.87
CA ALA A 178 1.70 -25.56 -8.77
C ALA A 178 2.76 -25.77 -9.85
N ARG A 179 3.25 -27.01 -10.04
CA ARG A 179 4.20 -27.37 -11.10
C ARG A 179 3.67 -27.02 -12.49
N ALA A 180 2.42 -27.32 -12.79
CA ALA A 180 1.82 -26.97 -14.08
C ALA A 180 1.84 -25.46 -14.33
N HIS A 181 1.52 -24.67 -13.29
CA HIS A 181 1.61 -23.21 -13.38
C HIS A 181 3.04 -22.73 -13.61
N ILE A 182 4.00 -23.24 -12.85
CA ILE A 182 5.43 -22.89 -12.98
C ILE A 182 5.94 -23.24 -14.37
N GLN A 183 5.63 -24.43 -14.90
CA GLN A 183 6.01 -24.85 -16.25
C GLN A 183 5.38 -23.98 -17.33
N HIS A 184 4.14 -23.51 -17.13
CA HIS A 184 3.50 -22.58 -18.04
C HIS A 184 4.22 -21.23 -18.08
N LEU A 185 4.65 -20.70 -16.92
CA LEU A 185 5.47 -19.50 -16.84
C LEU A 185 6.85 -19.71 -17.49
N LEU A 186 7.46 -20.87 -17.27
CA LEU A 186 8.73 -21.22 -17.92
C LEU A 186 8.61 -21.24 -19.43
N ALA A 187 7.50 -21.74 -19.98
CA ALA A 187 7.25 -21.75 -21.41
C ALA A 187 7.21 -20.34 -22.03
N TYR A 188 6.77 -19.33 -21.29
CA TYR A 188 6.87 -17.94 -21.74
C TYR A 188 8.29 -17.38 -21.62
N ALA A 189 9.00 -17.73 -20.54
CA ALA A 189 10.25 -17.08 -20.15
C ALA A 189 11.52 -17.71 -20.76
N SER A 190 11.46 -19.01 -21.14
CA SER A 190 12.62 -19.76 -21.58
C SER A 190 12.30 -20.78 -22.67
N THR A 191 13.26 -21.01 -23.54
CA THR A 191 13.24 -22.16 -24.52
C THR A 191 13.85 -23.41 -23.93
N THR A 192 14.51 -23.33 -22.76
CA THR A 192 15.06 -24.49 -22.06
C THR A 192 13.92 -25.35 -21.52
N PRO A 193 13.91 -26.65 -21.77
CA PRO A 193 12.88 -27.53 -21.24
C PRO A 193 12.84 -27.52 -19.71
N PRO A 194 11.67 -27.79 -19.08
CA PRO A 194 11.57 -28.00 -17.65
C PRO A 194 12.52 -29.09 -17.16
N LYS A 195 13.07 -28.94 -15.98
CA LYS A 195 13.88 -29.95 -15.30
C LYS A 195 13.03 -31.10 -14.76
N SER A 196 11.78 -30.82 -14.39
CA SER A 196 10.81 -31.82 -13.95
C SER A 196 9.99 -32.37 -15.11
N PRO A 197 9.40 -33.57 -15.02
CA PRO A 197 8.45 -34.07 -16.00
C PRO A 197 7.35 -33.05 -16.27
N ILE A 198 7.03 -32.87 -17.56
CA ILE A 198 6.03 -31.88 -17.99
C ILE A 198 4.64 -32.37 -17.55
N VAL A 199 3.98 -31.55 -16.73
CA VAL A 199 2.59 -31.75 -16.26
C VAL A 199 1.64 -30.67 -16.78
N ASP A 200 2.18 -29.58 -17.36
CA ASP A 200 1.38 -28.57 -18.06
C ASP A 200 1.00 -29.06 -19.46
N PRO A 201 -0.28 -29.39 -19.73
CA PRO A 201 -0.68 -29.90 -21.06
C PRO A 201 -0.60 -28.80 -22.14
N ARG A 202 -0.42 -27.53 -21.75
CA ARG A 202 -0.32 -26.40 -22.68
C ARG A 202 1.12 -26.04 -23.03
N TYR A 203 2.11 -26.63 -22.36
CA TYR A 203 3.53 -26.35 -22.63
C TYR A 203 3.87 -26.59 -24.11
N GLU A 204 3.59 -27.76 -24.62
CA GLU A 204 3.81 -28.11 -26.03
C GLU A 204 2.95 -27.33 -27.01
N LEU A 205 1.74 -26.94 -26.57
CA LEU A 205 0.86 -26.08 -27.37
C LEU A 205 1.46 -24.68 -27.55
N LEU A 206 2.00 -24.08 -26.48
CA LEU A 206 2.73 -22.81 -26.57
C LEU A 206 3.93 -22.95 -27.49
N ARG A 207 4.73 -23.97 -27.30
CA ARG A 207 5.94 -24.21 -28.10
C ARG A 207 5.64 -24.32 -29.61
N THR A 208 4.56 -25.01 -29.97
CA THR A 208 4.26 -25.32 -31.38
C THR A 208 3.34 -24.32 -32.07
N LYS A 209 2.38 -23.72 -31.33
CA LYS A 209 1.33 -22.85 -31.87
C LYS A 209 1.54 -21.37 -31.56
N ARG A 210 2.39 -21.03 -30.58
CA ARG A 210 2.68 -19.65 -30.17
C ARG A 210 4.19 -19.37 -30.09
N PRO A 211 4.94 -19.64 -31.21
CA PRO A 211 6.37 -19.36 -31.27
C PRO A 211 6.68 -17.85 -31.15
N ASP A 212 5.66 -17.01 -31.29
CA ASP A 212 5.71 -15.57 -31.07
C ASP A 212 5.95 -15.20 -29.60
N VAL A 213 5.53 -16.00 -28.64
CA VAL A 213 5.66 -15.77 -27.20
C VAL A 213 6.53 -16.82 -26.48
N PHE A 214 6.65 -18.03 -27.02
CA PHE A 214 7.42 -19.12 -26.39
C PHE A 214 8.89 -18.72 -26.20
N GLY A 215 9.34 -18.70 -24.95
CA GLY A 215 10.70 -18.33 -24.54
C GLY A 215 11.06 -16.85 -24.74
N LYS A 216 10.10 -15.96 -25.00
CA LYS A 216 10.37 -14.56 -25.36
C LYS A 216 9.86 -13.53 -24.36
N LEU A 217 9.00 -13.92 -23.44
CA LEU A 217 8.45 -13.03 -22.44
C LEU A 217 9.22 -13.20 -21.13
N THR A 218 10.32 -12.49 -20.99
CA THR A 218 11.23 -12.65 -19.85
C THR A 218 10.85 -11.84 -18.63
N ARG A 219 9.88 -10.89 -18.75
CA ARG A 219 9.47 -9.98 -17.69
C ARG A 219 7.98 -10.11 -17.41
N TRP A 220 7.58 -9.95 -16.16
CA TRP A 220 6.19 -10.06 -15.73
C TRP A 220 5.24 -9.09 -16.45
N VAL A 221 5.68 -7.86 -16.72
CA VAL A 221 4.86 -6.87 -17.43
C VAL A 221 4.61 -7.23 -18.90
N GLN A 222 5.41 -8.11 -19.49
CA GLN A 222 5.20 -8.59 -20.85
C GLN A 222 4.03 -9.59 -20.96
N LEU A 223 3.53 -10.11 -19.84
CA LEU A 223 2.29 -10.89 -19.79
C LEU A 223 1.03 -10.05 -19.97
N ASN A 224 1.15 -8.72 -19.95
CA ASN A 224 0.02 -7.81 -20.23
C ASN A 224 -0.53 -8.06 -21.64
N GLY A 225 -1.86 -8.26 -21.75
CA GLY A 225 -2.51 -8.56 -23.03
C GLY A 225 -2.17 -9.93 -23.65
N VAL A 226 -1.35 -10.74 -22.99
CA VAL A 226 -1.00 -12.10 -23.42
C VAL A 226 -1.61 -13.15 -22.53
N TRP A 227 -1.39 -13.05 -21.21
CA TRP A 227 -2.00 -13.95 -20.23
C TRP A 227 -3.47 -13.60 -20.00
N ALA A 228 -3.77 -12.33 -19.82
CA ALA A 228 -5.11 -11.81 -19.62
C ALA A 228 -5.43 -10.71 -20.65
N VAL A 229 -6.51 -10.84 -21.39
CA VAL A 229 -6.93 -9.89 -22.42
C VAL A 229 -8.23 -9.19 -21.98
N PRO A 230 -8.30 -7.85 -21.98
CA PRO A 230 -7.32 -6.87 -22.45
C PRO A 230 -6.16 -6.54 -21.46
N GLY A 231 -6.19 -6.96 -20.22
CA GLY A 231 -5.20 -6.96 -19.13
C GLY A 231 -3.96 -6.03 -19.25
N THR A 232 -4.15 -4.74 -19.55
CA THR A 232 -3.05 -3.78 -19.83
C THR A 232 -2.10 -3.53 -18.66
N THR A 233 -2.53 -3.84 -17.42
CA THR A 233 -1.75 -3.69 -16.18
C THR A 233 -1.69 -4.99 -15.38
N TYR A 234 -1.83 -6.13 -16.06
CA TYR A 234 -1.91 -7.43 -15.43
C TYR A 234 -0.66 -7.77 -14.60
N GLY A 235 0.51 -7.65 -15.21
CA GLY A 235 1.80 -7.93 -14.56
C GLY A 235 2.05 -6.98 -13.38
N GLN A 236 1.76 -5.68 -13.53
CA GLN A 236 1.90 -4.70 -12.46
C GLN A 236 0.99 -5.05 -11.26
N GLY A 237 -0.23 -5.52 -11.53
CA GLY A 237 -1.15 -5.96 -10.48
C GLY A 237 -0.65 -7.18 -9.68
N ILE A 238 0.05 -8.12 -10.34
CA ILE A 238 0.68 -9.26 -9.69
C ILE A 238 1.86 -8.79 -8.82
N LEU A 239 2.73 -7.95 -9.40
CA LEU A 239 3.89 -7.41 -8.67
C LEU A 239 3.47 -6.60 -7.45
N ALA A 240 2.37 -5.84 -7.53
CA ALA A 240 1.82 -5.12 -6.38
C ALA A 240 1.34 -6.05 -5.25
N ILE A 241 0.85 -7.25 -5.57
CA ILE A 241 0.50 -8.28 -4.56
C ILE A 241 1.78 -8.78 -3.88
N ARG A 242 2.81 -9.18 -4.66
CA ARG A 242 4.10 -9.61 -4.16
C ARG A 242 4.75 -8.53 -3.29
N ASP A 243 4.78 -7.28 -3.74
CA ASP A 243 5.40 -6.17 -3.02
C ASP A 243 4.74 -5.93 -1.67
N ARG A 244 3.41 -6.05 -1.60
CA ARG A 244 2.68 -5.96 -0.32
C ARG A 244 2.94 -7.14 0.59
N ALA A 245 3.08 -8.35 0.05
CA ALA A 245 3.44 -9.52 0.85
C ALA A 245 4.88 -9.44 1.36
N ALA A 246 5.79 -8.88 0.55
CA ALA A 246 7.19 -8.67 0.90
C ALA A 246 7.42 -7.49 1.86
N LEU A 247 6.37 -6.67 2.15
CA LEU A 247 6.50 -5.59 3.13
C LEU A 247 6.96 -6.18 4.46
N PRO A 248 8.09 -5.71 4.99
CA PRO A 248 8.53 -6.16 6.29
C PRO A 248 7.53 -5.69 7.35
N ASP A 249 7.09 -6.60 8.18
CA ASP A 249 6.39 -6.32 9.41
C ASP A 249 7.34 -6.44 10.61
N GLY A 250 6.84 -6.20 11.81
CA GLY A 250 7.63 -6.37 13.03
C GLY A 250 7.79 -7.82 13.50
N SER A 251 7.45 -8.84 12.70
CA SER A 251 7.50 -10.24 13.08
C SER A 251 8.95 -10.78 13.20
N ASP A 252 9.10 -11.90 13.93
CA ASP A 252 10.39 -12.59 14.00
C ASP A 252 10.78 -13.18 12.65
N ALA A 253 9.82 -13.61 11.85
CA ALA A 253 10.05 -14.11 10.49
C ALA A 253 10.67 -13.02 9.61
N SER A 254 10.11 -11.80 9.60
CA SER A 254 10.68 -10.66 8.87
C SER A 254 12.09 -10.32 9.34
N LEU A 255 12.34 -10.35 10.66
CA LEU A 255 13.70 -10.09 11.19
C LEU A 255 14.68 -11.20 10.79
N HIS A 256 14.26 -12.44 10.80
CA HIS A 256 15.09 -13.58 10.37
C HIS A 256 15.47 -13.45 8.90
N ALA A 257 14.49 -13.20 8.04
CA ALA A 257 14.71 -12.97 6.61
C ALA A 257 15.66 -11.78 6.35
N ALA A 258 15.46 -10.67 7.09
CA ALA A 258 16.32 -9.50 6.98
C ALA A 258 17.78 -9.78 7.39
N ASN A 259 17.98 -10.53 8.47
CA ASN A 259 19.32 -10.92 8.92
C ASN A 259 19.99 -11.87 7.93
N ALA A 260 19.26 -12.88 7.42
CA ALA A 260 19.78 -13.80 6.40
C ALA A 260 20.22 -13.04 5.14
N ARG A 261 19.42 -12.08 4.68
CA ARG A 261 19.77 -11.22 3.54
C ARG A 261 21.07 -10.43 3.77
N ILE A 262 21.24 -9.83 4.95
CA ILE A 262 22.48 -9.10 5.28
C ILE A 262 23.69 -10.04 5.37
N MET A 263 23.48 -11.27 5.85
CA MET A 263 24.57 -12.28 5.88
C MET A 263 25.00 -12.71 4.46
N GLN A 264 24.08 -12.77 3.52
CA GLN A 264 24.38 -13.11 2.13
C GLN A 264 25.02 -11.93 1.38
N ALA A 265 24.43 -10.73 1.54
CA ALA A 265 24.91 -9.50 0.92
C ALA A 265 24.57 -8.31 1.84
N ALA A 266 25.59 -7.74 2.46
CA ALA A 266 25.45 -6.53 3.28
C ALA A 266 25.29 -5.29 2.37
N ASP A 267 24.28 -5.33 1.48
CA ASP A 267 23.97 -4.31 0.49
C ASP A 267 23.04 -3.21 1.04
N VAL A 268 22.78 -2.21 0.21
CA VAL A 268 21.88 -1.09 0.54
C VAL A 268 20.48 -1.60 0.87
N ASP A 269 19.98 -2.53 0.06
CA ASP A 269 18.61 -3.05 0.16
C ASP A 269 18.40 -3.89 1.42
N GLY A 270 19.40 -4.70 1.80
CA GLY A 270 19.37 -5.48 3.05
C GLY A 270 19.25 -4.59 4.28
N TYR A 271 20.01 -3.50 4.33
CA TYR A 271 19.92 -2.53 5.43
C TYR A 271 18.60 -1.75 5.43
N ILE A 272 18.08 -1.35 4.26
CA ILE A 272 16.76 -0.70 4.19
C ILE A 272 15.69 -1.65 4.71
N TYR A 273 15.69 -2.90 4.25
CA TYR A 273 14.72 -3.90 4.65
C TYR A 273 14.75 -4.15 6.16
N ARG A 274 15.94 -4.37 6.76
CA ARG A 274 16.05 -4.58 8.21
C ARG A 274 15.71 -3.32 9.01
N GLY A 275 16.06 -2.15 8.51
CA GLY A 275 15.65 -0.87 9.10
C GLY A 275 14.15 -0.72 9.18
N LEU A 276 13.40 -1.16 8.15
CA LEU A 276 11.94 -1.21 8.16
C LEU A 276 11.40 -2.17 9.23
N VAL A 277 11.95 -3.38 9.34
CA VAL A 277 11.56 -4.33 10.40
C VAL A 277 11.74 -3.70 11.78
N TYR A 278 12.88 -3.04 12.03
CA TYR A 278 13.12 -2.37 13.30
C TYR A 278 12.17 -1.19 13.54
N LEU A 279 11.83 -0.44 12.48
CA LEU A 279 10.85 0.65 12.59
C LEU A 279 9.48 0.10 13.01
N HIS A 280 9.01 -0.98 12.39
CA HIS A 280 7.76 -1.65 12.76
C HIS A 280 7.80 -2.23 14.19
N ARG A 281 8.96 -2.64 14.69
CA ARG A 281 9.15 -3.07 16.08
C ARG A 281 9.21 -1.90 17.07
N GLY A 282 9.17 -0.67 16.61
CA GLY A 282 9.39 0.51 17.45
C GLY A 282 10.84 0.67 17.93
N ASN A 283 11.78 -0.11 17.39
CA ASN A 283 13.20 0.00 17.72
C ASN A 283 13.88 1.06 16.85
N ALA A 284 13.61 2.33 17.18
CA ALA A 284 14.10 3.47 16.43
C ALA A 284 15.64 3.53 16.35
N SER A 285 16.35 3.12 17.41
CA SER A 285 17.82 3.13 17.43
C SER A 285 18.40 2.17 16.39
N ALA A 286 17.91 0.93 16.35
CA ALA A 286 18.34 -0.07 15.37
C ALA A 286 17.92 0.32 13.95
N ALA A 287 16.70 0.86 13.78
CA ALA A 287 16.21 1.35 12.48
C ALA A 287 17.12 2.45 11.93
N LEU A 288 17.45 3.48 12.74
CA LEU A 288 18.37 4.55 12.34
C LEU A 288 19.77 4.03 12.02
N ALA A 289 20.28 3.05 12.78
CA ALA A 289 21.59 2.46 12.50
C ALA A 289 21.63 1.83 11.11
N ASP A 290 20.58 1.09 10.75
CA ASP A 290 20.49 0.41 9.45
C ASP A 290 20.24 1.41 8.30
N PHE A 291 19.32 2.37 8.44
CA PHE A 291 19.12 3.37 7.41
C PHE A 291 20.37 4.25 7.19
N ASN A 292 21.09 4.59 8.24
CA ASN A 292 22.38 5.29 8.12
C ASN A 292 23.45 4.40 7.44
N ALA A 293 23.47 3.10 7.72
CA ALA A 293 24.36 2.16 7.03
C ALA A 293 24.03 2.05 5.53
N ALA A 294 22.74 2.05 5.17
CA ALA A 294 22.29 2.10 3.78
C ALA A 294 22.69 3.43 3.10
N GLN A 295 22.44 4.57 3.77
CA GLN A 295 22.81 5.90 3.27
C GLN A 295 24.32 6.03 2.97
N LYS A 296 25.17 5.53 3.87
CA LYS A 296 26.63 5.54 3.67
C LYS A 296 27.06 4.72 2.45
N ARG A 297 26.31 3.66 2.09
CA ARG A 297 26.60 2.82 0.93
C ARG A 297 26.13 3.44 -0.36
N SER A 298 25.06 4.23 -0.33
CA SER A 298 24.54 4.94 -1.49
C SER A 298 23.82 6.23 -1.10
N THR A 299 24.46 7.35 -1.41
CA THR A 299 23.89 8.69 -1.18
C THR A 299 22.89 9.11 -2.27
N ARG A 300 22.78 8.31 -3.36
CA ARG A 300 21.84 8.57 -4.47
C ARG A 300 20.52 7.84 -4.32
N ARG A 301 20.44 6.87 -3.43
CA ARG A 301 19.19 6.15 -3.11
C ARG A 301 18.35 7.00 -2.17
N PRO A 302 17.10 7.32 -2.53
CA PRO A 302 16.22 8.12 -1.68
C PRO A 302 15.73 7.36 -0.45
N GLU A 303 15.51 6.05 -0.53
CA GLU A 303 14.84 5.25 0.50
C GLU A 303 15.48 5.34 1.90
N PRO A 304 16.82 5.36 2.06
CA PRO A 304 17.43 5.55 3.38
C PRO A 304 17.05 6.87 4.05
N TYR A 305 16.93 7.95 3.27
CA TYR A 305 16.52 9.25 3.80
C TYR A 305 15.07 9.24 4.26
N LEU A 306 14.20 8.56 3.51
CA LEU A 306 12.80 8.40 3.91
C LEU A 306 12.69 7.54 5.18
N GLY A 307 13.45 6.44 5.28
CA GLY A 307 13.50 5.60 6.49
C GLY A 307 13.93 6.39 7.73
N ILE A 308 14.94 7.25 7.59
CA ILE A 308 15.41 8.17 8.66
C ILE A 308 14.27 9.14 9.03
N ALA A 309 13.63 9.77 8.03
CA ALA A 309 12.54 10.71 8.24
C ALA A 309 11.36 10.07 8.99
N LEU A 310 10.92 8.88 8.55
CA LEU A 310 9.83 8.11 9.18
C LEU A 310 10.17 7.72 10.62
N THR A 311 11.42 7.31 10.86
CA THR A 311 11.87 6.94 12.21
C THR A 311 11.86 8.16 13.15
N HIS A 312 12.33 9.31 12.69
CA HIS A 312 12.27 10.55 13.46
C HIS A 312 10.84 11.05 13.65
N THR A 313 9.96 10.88 12.65
CA THR A 313 8.52 11.17 12.76
C THR A 313 7.88 10.31 13.86
N ALA A 314 8.13 9.00 13.84
CA ALA A 314 7.60 8.06 14.83
C ALA A 314 8.08 8.35 16.26
N THR A 315 9.30 8.90 16.42
CA THR A 315 9.87 9.26 17.72
C THR A 315 9.61 10.71 18.14
N GLY A 316 8.92 11.50 17.32
CA GLY A 316 8.61 12.90 17.59
C GLY A 316 9.81 13.86 17.47
N ASN A 317 10.92 13.43 16.86
CA ASN A 317 12.11 14.23 16.62
C ASN A 317 11.92 15.12 15.37
N ARG A 318 11.04 16.13 15.46
CA ARG A 318 10.55 16.92 14.33
C ARG A 318 11.65 17.55 13.48
N LYS A 319 12.65 18.16 14.11
CA LYS A 319 13.76 18.84 13.40
C LYS A 319 14.56 17.87 12.51
N GLU A 320 14.86 16.68 13.02
CA GLU A 320 15.56 15.64 12.28
C GLU A 320 14.68 15.01 11.21
N ALA A 321 13.38 14.80 11.49
CA ALA A 321 12.40 14.37 10.50
C ALA A 321 12.35 15.36 9.33
N ARG A 322 12.22 16.65 9.62
CA ARG A 322 12.22 17.72 8.61
C ARG A 322 13.46 17.66 7.70
N ARG A 323 14.66 17.63 8.29
CA ARG A 323 15.92 17.56 7.53
C ARG A 323 15.99 16.34 6.63
N ALA A 324 15.53 15.20 7.14
CA ALA A 324 15.52 13.96 6.38
C ALA A 324 14.49 13.97 5.24
N TYR A 325 13.27 14.54 5.45
CA TYR A 325 12.31 14.75 4.38
C TYR A 325 12.84 15.72 3.31
N GLU A 326 13.47 16.82 3.70
CA GLU A 326 14.10 17.74 2.76
C GLU A 326 15.19 17.07 1.92
N ALA A 327 15.98 16.18 2.54
CA ALA A 327 16.99 15.40 1.82
C ALA A 327 16.36 14.37 0.86
N TYR A 328 15.31 13.69 1.31
CA TYR A 328 14.55 12.75 0.49
C TYR A 328 13.91 13.43 -0.73
N LEU A 329 13.16 14.52 -0.50
CA LEU A 329 12.41 15.22 -1.54
C LEU A 329 13.30 15.89 -2.59
N ARG A 330 14.60 16.14 -2.30
CA ARG A 330 15.57 16.52 -3.35
C ARG A 330 15.82 15.39 -4.35
N LEU A 331 15.67 14.13 -3.96
CA LEU A 331 15.89 12.96 -4.80
C LEU A 331 14.57 12.42 -5.39
N ALA A 332 13.46 12.61 -4.70
CA ALA A 332 12.12 12.14 -5.07
C ALA A 332 11.07 13.26 -4.85
N PRO A 333 11.09 14.33 -5.65
CA PRO A 333 10.30 15.54 -5.39
C PRO A 333 8.79 15.34 -5.49
N ASN A 334 8.33 14.31 -6.19
CA ASN A 334 6.92 14.09 -6.51
C ASN A 334 6.26 13.00 -5.65
N ASP A 335 6.92 12.55 -4.57
CA ASP A 335 6.34 11.55 -3.68
C ASP A 335 5.26 12.16 -2.79
N ALA A 336 4.00 11.88 -3.15
CA ALA A 336 2.84 12.43 -2.45
C ALA A 336 2.76 12.05 -0.97
N GLY A 337 3.20 10.84 -0.60
CA GLY A 337 3.21 10.36 0.78
C GLY A 337 4.25 11.10 1.62
N ALA A 338 5.45 11.25 1.09
CA ALA A 338 6.52 12.00 1.74
C ALA A 338 6.19 13.50 1.85
N LEU A 339 5.62 14.10 0.81
CA LEU A 339 5.13 15.49 0.83
C LEU A 339 4.06 15.67 1.91
N TYR A 340 3.11 14.75 2.03
CA TYR A 340 2.10 14.77 3.09
C TYR A 340 2.74 14.74 4.48
N ASN A 341 3.59 13.76 4.76
CA ASN A 341 4.28 13.65 6.05
C ASN A 341 5.17 14.86 6.35
N TYR A 342 5.83 15.40 5.34
CA TYR A 342 6.64 16.62 5.47
C TYR A 342 5.77 17.82 5.83
N GLY A 343 4.62 17.98 5.17
CA GLY A 343 3.64 19.02 5.50
C GLY A 343 3.14 18.92 6.95
N LEU A 344 2.82 17.70 7.43
CA LEU A 344 2.48 17.46 8.84
C LEU A 344 3.65 17.82 9.78
N THR A 345 4.87 17.47 9.42
CA THR A 345 6.07 17.80 10.21
C THR A 345 6.21 19.31 10.37
N LEU A 346 6.09 20.08 9.29
CA LEU A 346 6.12 21.54 9.31
C LEU A 346 4.98 22.13 10.17
N PHE A 347 3.76 21.60 10.03
CA PHE A 347 2.63 22.02 10.84
C PHE A 347 2.89 21.81 12.33
N THR A 348 3.37 20.63 12.71
CA THR A 348 3.68 20.28 14.11
C THR A 348 4.90 21.01 14.67
N GLU A 349 5.76 21.56 13.82
CA GLU A 349 6.82 22.51 14.18
C GLU A 349 6.31 23.96 14.34
N ASN A 350 4.99 24.18 14.32
CA ASN A 350 4.36 25.48 14.40
C ASN A 350 4.67 26.40 13.19
N ALA A 351 4.82 25.80 12.01
CA ALA A 351 5.07 26.48 10.75
C ALA A 351 3.92 26.24 9.71
N PRO A 352 2.64 26.54 10.05
CA PRO A 352 1.50 26.21 9.19
C PRO A 352 1.58 26.90 7.81
N ALA A 353 2.15 28.10 7.73
CA ALA A 353 2.32 28.80 6.47
C ALA A 353 3.28 28.10 5.51
N GLN A 354 4.27 27.38 6.03
CA GLN A 354 5.18 26.54 5.22
C GLN A 354 4.54 25.21 4.86
N ALA A 355 3.67 24.66 5.73
CA ALA A 355 2.98 23.41 5.47
C ALA A 355 1.98 23.50 4.31
N VAL A 356 1.28 24.65 4.15
CA VAL A 356 0.24 24.85 3.12
C VAL A 356 0.71 24.53 1.69
N PRO A 357 1.80 25.10 1.15
CA PRO A 357 2.24 24.77 -0.20
C PRO A 357 2.64 23.30 -0.33
N ILE A 358 3.29 22.71 0.66
CA ILE A 358 3.73 21.31 0.63
C ILE A 358 2.53 20.35 0.61
N LEU A 359 1.49 20.64 1.40
CA LEU A 359 0.27 19.82 1.41
C LEU A 359 -0.53 19.97 0.09
N ARG A 360 -0.47 21.12 -0.55
CA ARG A 360 -1.04 21.31 -1.91
C ARG A 360 -0.28 20.48 -2.94
N ASP A 361 1.04 20.42 -2.87
CA ASP A 361 1.85 19.56 -3.74
C ASP A 361 1.55 18.09 -3.50
N ALA A 362 1.38 17.65 -2.24
CA ALA A 362 0.94 16.30 -1.94
C ALA A 362 -0.40 15.94 -2.61
N ILE A 363 -1.37 16.85 -2.57
CA ILE A 363 -2.68 16.68 -3.23
C ILE A 363 -2.53 16.66 -4.75
N GLN A 364 -1.68 17.51 -5.32
CA GLN A 364 -1.44 17.56 -6.77
C GLN A 364 -0.92 16.21 -7.29
N HIS A 365 -0.04 15.55 -6.53
CA HIS A 365 0.52 14.26 -6.90
C HIS A 365 -0.37 13.07 -6.51
N ASN A 366 -1.28 13.23 -5.54
CA ASN A 366 -2.29 12.24 -5.18
C ASN A 366 -3.60 12.90 -4.75
N ALA A 367 -4.45 13.19 -5.73
CA ALA A 367 -5.76 13.82 -5.52
C ALA A 367 -6.77 12.94 -4.75
N GLN A 368 -6.45 11.69 -4.46
CA GLN A 368 -7.28 10.79 -3.64
C GLN A 368 -6.81 10.73 -2.17
N ASN A 369 -5.77 11.47 -1.80
CA ASN A 369 -5.27 11.50 -0.42
C ASN A 369 -6.14 12.40 0.46
N VAL A 370 -7.17 11.80 1.06
CA VAL A 370 -8.13 12.46 1.96
C VAL A 370 -7.45 13.14 3.14
N ASP A 371 -6.41 12.49 3.69
CA ASP A 371 -5.67 13.00 4.85
C ASP A 371 -4.89 14.27 4.50
N ALA A 372 -4.37 14.37 3.27
CA ALA A 372 -3.69 15.57 2.80
C ALA A 372 -4.64 16.77 2.72
N TYR A 373 -5.88 16.56 2.25
CA TYR A 373 -6.90 17.62 2.26
C TYR A 373 -7.28 18.04 3.68
N SER A 374 -7.46 17.08 4.59
CA SER A 374 -7.79 17.37 6.00
C SER A 374 -6.65 18.14 6.68
N ALA A 375 -5.41 17.71 6.51
CA ALA A 375 -4.23 18.41 7.03
C ALA A 375 -4.08 19.82 6.44
N LEU A 376 -4.31 19.98 5.13
CA LEU A 376 -4.31 21.29 4.46
C LEU A 376 -5.36 22.21 5.06
N ALA A 377 -6.58 21.70 5.30
CA ALA A 377 -7.64 22.50 5.91
C ALA A 377 -7.25 23.00 7.30
N VAL A 378 -6.66 22.14 8.14
CA VAL A 378 -6.19 22.52 9.47
C VAL A 378 -5.08 23.58 9.38
N ALA A 379 -4.12 23.40 8.45
CA ALA A 379 -3.06 24.40 8.23
C ALA A 379 -3.62 25.74 7.76
N LEU A 380 -4.62 25.74 6.88
CA LEU A 380 -5.30 26.94 6.38
C LEU A 380 -6.10 27.66 7.49
N ILE A 381 -6.73 26.92 8.42
CA ILE A 381 -7.36 27.52 9.59
C ILE A 381 -6.34 28.28 10.43
N HIS A 382 -5.18 27.70 10.68
CA HIS A 382 -4.10 28.34 11.44
C HIS A 382 -3.50 29.56 10.72
N THR A 383 -3.54 29.59 9.40
CA THR A 383 -3.14 30.79 8.60
C THR A 383 -4.31 31.75 8.36
N LYS A 384 -5.49 31.47 8.91
CA LYS A 384 -6.73 32.29 8.80
C LYS A 384 -7.34 32.33 7.38
N ASP A 385 -6.95 31.39 6.52
CA ASP A 385 -7.63 31.17 5.23
C ASP A 385 -8.80 30.20 5.41
N TYR A 386 -9.87 30.68 6.02
CA TYR A 386 -11.04 29.87 6.34
C TYR A 386 -11.83 29.43 5.10
N ALA A 387 -11.83 30.24 4.05
CA ALA A 387 -12.47 29.87 2.79
C ALA A 387 -11.73 28.73 2.09
N GLY A 388 -10.40 28.82 2.04
CA GLY A 388 -9.55 27.72 1.55
C GLY A 388 -9.69 26.45 2.38
N ALA A 389 -9.76 26.58 3.72
CA ALA A 389 -9.98 25.46 4.63
C ALA A 389 -11.31 24.74 4.39
N TRP A 390 -12.40 25.54 4.24
CA TRP A 390 -13.72 24.96 3.93
C TRP A 390 -13.73 24.20 2.63
N LYS A 391 -13.13 24.79 1.58
CA LYS A 391 -12.98 24.13 0.27
C LYS A 391 -12.22 22.81 0.40
N ALA A 392 -11.08 22.79 1.09
CA ALA A 392 -10.31 21.57 1.29
C ALA A 392 -11.10 20.48 2.02
N LEU A 393 -11.89 20.85 3.04
CA LEU A 393 -12.79 19.91 3.75
C LEU A 393 -13.94 19.43 2.84
N ALA A 394 -14.47 20.28 1.97
CA ALA A 394 -15.49 19.87 1.01
C ALA A 394 -14.93 18.89 -0.03
N ASP A 395 -13.72 19.15 -0.55
CA ASP A 395 -13.03 18.26 -1.47
C ASP A 395 -12.72 16.89 -0.79
N ALA A 396 -12.27 16.89 0.47
CA ALA A 396 -12.07 15.68 1.25
C ALA A 396 -13.37 14.88 1.47
N ALA A 397 -14.47 15.58 1.78
CA ALA A 397 -15.79 14.97 1.99
C ALA A 397 -16.37 14.38 0.70
N ALA A 398 -16.03 14.94 -0.47
CA ALA A 398 -16.42 14.36 -1.76
C ALA A 398 -15.75 13.00 -2.01
N ILE A 399 -14.52 12.81 -1.53
CA ILE A 399 -13.78 11.55 -1.64
C ILE A 399 -14.23 10.55 -0.57
N ALA A 400 -14.33 11.02 0.69
CA ALA A 400 -14.65 10.18 1.86
C ALA A 400 -15.76 10.79 2.73
N PRO A 401 -17.02 10.74 2.30
CA PRO A 401 -18.14 11.45 2.96
C PRO A 401 -18.48 10.93 4.36
N ALA A 402 -17.96 9.77 4.73
CA ALA A 402 -18.16 9.15 6.04
C ALA A 402 -16.96 9.29 6.99
N ASN A 403 -15.89 9.99 6.57
CA ASN A 403 -14.71 10.17 7.43
C ASN A 403 -15.05 11.07 8.62
N PRO A 404 -14.90 10.56 9.87
CA PRO A 404 -15.32 11.29 11.08
C PRO A 404 -14.50 12.56 11.31
N ASP A 405 -13.19 12.55 10.99
CA ASP A 405 -12.32 13.70 11.22
C ASP A 405 -12.67 14.86 10.31
N ILE A 406 -13.06 14.58 9.06
CA ILE A 406 -13.55 15.59 8.11
C ILE A 406 -14.84 16.21 8.64
N LEU A 407 -15.80 15.36 9.05
CA LEU A 407 -17.08 15.82 9.58
C LEU A 407 -16.89 16.68 10.85
N ILE A 408 -16.02 16.24 11.76
CA ILE A 408 -15.68 17.02 12.97
C ILE A 408 -15.09 18.37 12.58
N ASN A 409 -14.12 18.41 11.68
CA ASN A 409 -13.47 19.64 11.25
C ASN A 409 -14.47 20.60 10.56
N GLN A 410 -15.40 20.08 9.74
CA GLN A 410 -16.45 20.89 9.13
C GLN A 410 -17.40 21.49 10.17
N ILE A 411 -17.84 20.68 11.16
CA ILE A 411 -18.71 21.14 12.25
C ILE A 411 -18.01 22.23 13.08
N LEU A 412 -16.76 22.00 13.45
CA LEU A 412 -15.98 22.96 14.24
C LEU A 412 -15.76 24.28 13.49
N LEU A 413 -15.42 24.22 12.20
CA LEU A 413 -15.24 25.41 11.38
C LEU A 413 -16.56 26.14 11.18
N GLN A 414 -17.67 25.42 10.97
CA GLN A 414 -19.00 26.01 10.86
C GLN A 414 -19.45 26.73 12.16
N ALA A 415 -19.15 26.12 13.33
CA ALA A 415 -19.45 26.72 14.62
C ALA A 415 -18.70 28.04 14.84
N CYS A 416 -17.57 28.24 14.18
CA CYS A 416 -16.82 29.50 14.24
C CYS A 416 -17.42 30.63 13.38
N LEU A 417 -18.41 30.35 12.52
CA LEU A 417 -19.04 31.38 11.68
C LEU A 417 -19.87 32.32 12.55
N LYS A 418 -19.55 33.60 12.48
CA LYS A 418 -20.36 34.62 13.16
C LYS A 418 -21.72 34.74 12.48
N GLU A 419 -22.78 34.56 13.24
CA GLU A 419 -24.12 34.92 12.76
C GLU A 419 -24.07 36.37 12.29
N THR A 420 -24.38 36.60 11.02
CA THR A 420 -24.60 37.94 10.52
C THR A 420 -25.80 38.49 11.27
N ASP A 421 -25.61 39.61 12.02
CA ASP A 421 -26.65 40.31 12.71
C ASP A 421 -27.92 40.45 11.85
N ALA A 422 -28.84 39.51 11.98
CA ALA A 422 -30.23 39.65 11.51
C ALA A 422 -31.01 40.66 12.32
N LYS A 423 -30.34 41.40 13.22
CA LYS A 423 -30.95 42.36 14.16
C LYS A 423 -30.92 43.83 13.72
N LYS A 424 -30.69 44.14 12.42
CA LYS A 424 -30.89 45.51 11.92
C LYS A 424 -32.20 45.72 11.18
N GLY A 425 -33.23 44.93 11.47
CA GLY A 425 -34.54 45.03 10.81
C GLY A 425 -35.75 45.27 11.71
N LYS A 426 -35.58 45.54 13.03
CA LYS A 426 -36.70 45.86 13.94
C LYS A 426 -36.43 47.15 14.71
N LYS A 427 -36.22 48.25 13.98
CA LYS A 427 -36.47 49.61 14.46
C LYS A 427 -36.90 50.43 13.26
N LYS A 428 -38.16 50.36 12.95
CA LYS A 428 -39.01 51.43 12.41
C LYS A 428 -40.46 51.05 12.74
#